data_52509a5f40e3e34861fa0f1f951679fd
#
_entry.id   52509a5f40e3e34861fa0f1f951679fd
#
_cell.length_a   1.000
_cell.length_b   1.000
_cell.length_c   1.000
_cell.angle_alpha   90.00
_cell.angle_beta   90.00
_cell.angle_gamma   90.00
#
_symmetry.space_group_name_H-M   'P 1'
#
loop_
_entity.id
_entity.type
_entity.pdbx_description
1 polymer ?
#
loop_
_entity_poly.entity_id
_entity_poly.type
_entity_poly.pdbx_seq_one_letter_code
_entity_poly.pdbx_strand_id
1 'polypeptide(L)'
;MNIFMAGSRDAILMVEGEANEVSEPVMLDALWYGHEQIQPIIDMQEELVQRCGKAKREVEAPAVDEDLKKKVYQAAPKKIQKALQIKEKQERYASLDLSLIHI
;
A
#
# COMPACT_ATOMS: atom_id res chain seq x y z
N MET A 1 -3.84 7.81 23.74
CA MET A 1 -3.38 7.29 22.45
C MET A 1 -3.91 5.88 22.29
N ASN A 2 -4.50 5.58 21.14
CA ASN A 2 -4.98 4.26 20.76
C ASN A 2 -4.53 4.00 19.32
N ILE A 3 -3.84 2.87 19.08
CA ILE A 3 -3.23 2.57 17.77
C ILE A 3 -3.57 1.13 17.39
N PHE A 4 -4.09 0.94 16.19
CA PHE A 4 -4.22 -0.34 15.51
C PHE A 4 -3.15 -0.44 14.45
N MET A 5 -2.46 -1.56 14.40
CA MET A 5 -1.35 -1.75 13.49
C MET A 5 -1.41 -3.12 12.83
N ALA A 6 -1.08 -3.17 11.54
CA ALA A 6 -0.77 -4.40 10.86
C ALA A 6 0.65 -4.33 10.29
N GLY A 7 1.37 -5.43 10.36
CA GLY A 7 2.74 -5.52 9.89
C GLY A 7 3.13 -6.90 9.42
N SER A 8 4.19 -6.95 8.66
CA SER A 8 4.97 -8.15 8.37
C SER A 8 6.18 -8.23 9.31
N ARG A 9 7.03 -9.24 9.13
CA ARG A 9 8.28 -9.35 9.89
C ARG A 9 9.17 -8.11 9.71
N ASP A 10 9.21 -7.57 8.50
CA ASP A 10 10.18 -6.54 8.12
C ASP A 10 9.58 -5.14 7.99
N ALA A 11 8.26 -5.00 8.02
CA ALA A 11 7.61 -3.73 7.73
C ALA A 11 6.26 -3.53 8.44
N ILE A 12 5.97 -2.28 8.78
CA ILE A 12 4.63 -1.82 9.16
C ILE A 12 3.85 -1.57 7.87
N LEU A 13 2.70 -2.22 7.71
CA LEU A 13 1.87 -2.18 6.50
C LEU A 13 0.67 -1.26 6.64
N MET A 14 0.11 -1.15 7.83
CA MET A 14 -1.05 -0.31 8.11
C MET A 14 -0.95 0.27 9.53
N VAL A 15 -1.32 1.51 9.65
CA VAL A 15 -1.49 2.17 10.95
C VAL A 15 -2.82 2.93 10.92
N GLU A 16 -3.62 2.73 11.94
CA GLU A 16 -4.81 3.52 12.23
C GLU A 16 -4.78 3.90 13.71
N GLY A 17 -5.03 5.15 14.04
CA GLY A 17 -4.96 5.55 15.44
C GLY A 17 -5.48 6.95 15.72
N GLU A 18 -5.66 7.19 17.01
CA GLU A 18 -6.03 8.48 17.57
C GLU A 18 -5.13 8.83 18.75
N ALA A 19 -4.85 10.10 18.93
CA ALA A 19 -4.06 10.60 20.04
C ALA A 19 -4.49 12.01 20.44
N ASN A 20 -4.37 12.35 21.73
CA ASN A 20 -4.58 13.68 22.25
C ASN A 20 -3.22 14.35 22.49
N GLU A 21 -2.79 15.24 21.57
CA GLU A 21 -1.61 16.09 21.70
C GLU A 21 -0.33 15.34 22.12
N VAL A 22 -0.10 14.16 21.51
CA VAL A 22 1.10 13.37 21.73
C VAL A 22 2.22 13.87 20.80
N SER A 23 3.44 13.98 21.31
CA SER A 23 4.57 14.41 20.48
C SER A 23 4.95 13.35 19.43
N GLU A 24 5.53 13.82 18.31
CA GLU A 24 5.97 12.93 17.22
C GLU A 24 6.94 11.82 17.68
N PRO A 25 7.97 12.12 18.52
CA PRO A 25 8.86 11.07 19.04
C PRO A 25 8.10 9.97 19.79
N VAL A 26 7.17 10.34 20.66
CA VAL A 26 6.35 9.37 21.43
C VAL A 26 5.48 8.54 20.49
N MET A 27 4.95 9.13 19.43
CA MET A 27 4.19 8.41 18.42
C MET A 27 5.07 7.39 17.68
N LEU A 28 6.28 7.78 17.27
CA LEU A 28 7.23 6.87 16.62
C LEU A 28 7.62 5.71 17.54
N ASP A 29 7.94 5.98 18.82
CA ASP A 29 8.27 4.95 19.79
C ASP A 29 7.10 3.96 19.98
N ALA A 30 5.87 4.46 19.99
CA ALA A 30 4.68 3.60 20.09
C ALA A 30 4.51 2.69 18.84
N LEU A 31 4.79 3.20 17.65
CA LEU A 31 4.73 2.42 16.40
C LEU A 31 5.82 1.33 16.38
N TRP A 32 7.05 1.67 16.75
CA TRP A 32 8.13 0.69 16.86
C TRP A 32 7.84 -0.37 17.91
N TYR A 33 7.40 0.04 19.09
CA TYR A 33 6.97 -0.89 20.13
C TYR A 33 5.88 -1.85 19.61
N GLY A 34 4.86 -1.33 18.94
CA GLY A 34 3.81 -2.14 18.35
C GLY A 34 4.35 -3.17 17.35
N HIS A 35 5.28 -2.75 16.48
CA HIS A 35 5.91 -3.65 15.50
C HIS A 35 6.74 -4.76 16.18
N GLU A 36 7.44 -4.45 17.25
CA GLU A 36 8.15 -5.46 18.05
C GLU A 36 7.20 -6.47 18.70
N GLN A 37 6.04 -6.00 19.20
CA GLN A 37 5.06 -6.87 19.86
C GLN A 37 4.29 -7.80 18.90
N ILE A 38 4.23 -7.52 17.62
CA ILE A 38 3.66 -8.45 16.63
C ILE A 38 4.65 -9.56 16.21
N GLN A 39 5.95 -9.44 16.45
CA GLN A 39 6.93 -10.47 16.06
C GLN A 39 6.62 -11.85 16.68
N PRO A 40 6.31 -12.00 17.97
CA PRO A 40 5.94 -13.29 18.53
C PRO A 40 4.68 -13.90 17.91
N ILE A 41 3.73 -13.05 17.47
CA ILE A 41 2.51 -13.51 16.78
C ILE A 41 2.87 -14.07 15.40
N ILE A 42 3.79 -13.44 14.68
CA ILE A 42 4.31 -13.91 13.40
C ILE A 42 5.04 -15.25 13.59
N ASP A 43 5.89 -15.37 14.61
CA ASP A 43 6.59 -16.61 14.94
C ASP A 43 5.61 -17.77 15.18
N MET A 44 4.55 -17.52 15.93
CA MET A 44 3.47 -18.48 16.16
C MET A 44 2.79 -18.90 14.86
N GLN A 45 2.50 -17.94 13.97
CA GLN A 45 1.89 -18.21 12.66
C GLN A 45 2.82 -19.08 11.79
N GLU A 46 4.10 -18.77 11.76
CA GLU A 46 5.10 -19.55 11.01
C GLU A 46 5.22 -20.98 11.58
N GLU A 47 5.20 -21.15 12.88
CA GLU A 47 5.16 -22.48 13.52
C GLU A 47 3.92 -23.26 13.14
N LEU A 48 2.74 -22.63 13.12
CA LEU A 48 1.50 -23.27 12.67
C LEU A 48 1.59 -23.69 11.19
N VAL A 49 2.17 -22.86 10.33
CA VAL A 49 2.39 -23.21 8.92
C VAL A 49 3.31 -24.43 8.79
N GLN A 50 4.37 -24.53 9.59
CA GLN A 50 5.27 -25.68 9.58
C GLN A 50 4.56 -26.98 10.04
N ARG A 51 3.67 -26.90 11.03
CA ARG A 51 2.98 -28.06 11.61
C ARG A 51 1.80 -28.56 10.77
N CYS A 52 1.02 -27.65 10.20
CA CYS A 52 -0.25 -27.98 9.55
C CYS A 52 -0.54 -27.17 8.27
N GLY A 53 0.44 -26.43 7.76
CA GLY A 53 0.29 -25.67 6.52
C GLY A 53 0.07 -26.58 5.31
N LYS A 54 -0.73 -26.10 4.37
CA LYS A 54 -0.93 -26.74 3.08
C LYS A 54 -0.16 -26.01 2.01
N ALA A 55 0.29 -26.72 0.99
CA ALA A 55 0.93 -26.12 -0.17
C ALA A 55 0.00 -25.05 -0.78
N LYS A 56 0.57 -23.90 -1.09
CA LYS A 56 -0.17 -22.83 -1.77
C LYS A 56 -0.55 -23.28 -3.18
N ARG A 57 -1.74 -22.86 -3.61
CA ARG A 57 -2.18 -23.09 -4.98
C ARG A 57 -1.26 -22.32 -5.93
N GLU A 58 -0.76 -23.01 -6.93
CA GLU A 58 -0.08 -22.35 -8.04
C GLU A 58 -1.10 -21.62 -8.90
N VAL A 59 -0.85 -20.36 -9.16
CA VAL A 59 -1.69 -19.52 -10.03
C VAL A 59 -0.80 -19.00 -11.15
N GLU A 60 -1.12 -19.41 -12.37
CA GLU A 60 -0.48 -18.80 -13.54
C GLU A 60 -0.94 -17.36 -13.66
N ALA A 61 0.02 -16.44 -13.69
CA ALA A 61 -0.29 -15.03 -13.96
C ALA A 61 -0.84 -14.89 -15.38
N PRO A 62 -1.93 -14.14 -15.58
CA PRO A 62 -2.44 -13.90 -16.92
C PRO A 62 -1.37 -13.25 -17.79
N ALA A 63 -1.30 -13.70 -19.04
CA ALA A 63 -0.36 -13.13 -20.00
C ALA A 63 -0.62 -11.62 -20.17
N VAL A 64 0.41 -10.83 -20.05
CA VAL A 64 0.33 -9.37 -20.26
C VAL A 64 0.35 -9.10 -21.75
N ASP A 65 -0.67 -8.40 -22.26
CA ASP A 65 -0.67 -7.89 -23.62
C ASP A 65 0.31 -6.70 -23.71
N GLU A 66 1.54 -6.99 -24.11
CA GLU A 66 2.60 -5.99 -24.23
C GLU A 66 2.31 -4.94 -25.30
N ASP A 67 1.53 -5.25 -26.33
CA ASP A 67 1.16 -4.28 -27.35
C ASP A 67 0.10 -3.30 -26.86
N LEU A 68 -0.89 -3.79 -26.11
CA LEU A 68 -1.84 -2.95 -25.41
C LEU A 68 -1.14 -2.04 -24.39
N LYS A 69 -0.24 -2.59 -23.60
CA LYS A 69 0.57 -1.84 -22.65
C LYS A 69 1.35 -0.71 -23.31
N LYS A 70 2.02 -0.99 -24.44
CA LYS A 70 2.74 0.04 -25.22
C LYS A 70 1.81 1.13 -25.73
N LYS A 71 0.63 0.79 -26.26
CA LYS A 71 -0.38 1.77 -26.70
C LYS A 71 -0.83 2.68 -25.58
N VAL A 72 -1.11 2.12 -24.39
CA VAL A 72 -1.47 2.91 -23.21
C VAL A 72 -0.32 3.83 -22.78
N TYR A 73 0.91 3.34 -22.75
CA TYR A 73 2.09 4.15 -22.41
C TYR A 73 2.39 5.25 -23.44
N GLN A 74 1.98 5.10 -24.70
CA GLN A 74 2.10 6.16 -25.71
C GLN A 74 1.00 7.23 -25.57
N ALA A 75 -0.21 6.83 -25.18
CA ALA A 75 -1.36 7.72 -25.13
C ALA A 75 -1.49 8.52 -23.82
N ALA A 76 -1.17 7.90 -22.69
CA ALA A 76 -1.50 8.41 -21.36
C ALA A 76 -0.48 9.36 -20.71
N PRO A 77 0.85 9.12 -20.73
CA PRO A 77 1.78 9.76 -19.80
C PRO A 77 1.79 11.27 -19.86
N LYS A 78 1.80 11.86 -21.05
CA LYS A 78 1.89 13.33 -21.21
C LYS A 78 0.68 14.06 -20.60
N LYS A 79 -0.50 13.49 -20.72
CA LYS A 79 -1.75 14.06 -20.17
C LYS A 79 -1.75 13.94 -18.65
N ILE A 80 -1.39 12.76 -18.14
CA ILE A 80 -1.29 12.48 -16.70
C ILE A 80 -0.23 13.38 -16.05
N GLN A 81 0.96 13.51 -16.64
CA GLN A 81 2.01 14.38 -16.11
C GLN A 81 1.58 15.84 -16.01
N LYS A 82 0.85 16.36 -17.01
CA LYS A 82 0.30 17.72 -16.94
C LYS A 82 -0.71 17.86 -15.80
N ALA A 83 -1.62 16.90 -15.66
CA ALA A 83 -2.61 16.92 -14.61
C ALA A 83 -1.98 16.86 -13.21
N LEU A 84 -0.96 16.04 -13.03
CA LEU A 84 -0.24 15.92 -11.74
C LEU A 84 0.49 17.19 -11.28
N GLN A 85 0.76 18.13 -12.19
CA GLN A 85 1.38 19.42 -11.86
C GLN A 85 0.38 20.45 -11.30
N ILE A 86 -0.91 20.20 -11.40
CA ILE A 86 -1.96 21.06 -10.87
C ILE A 86 -1.92 20.98 -9.34
N LYS A 87 -1.67 22.11 -8.66
CA LYS A 87 -1.54 22.15 -7.19
C LYS A 87 -2.87 21.97 -6.49
N GLU A 88 -3.93 22.57 -7.04
CA GLU A 88 -5.26 22.47 -6.45
C GLU A 88 -5.82 21.05 -6.63
N LYS A 89 -6.31 20.43 -5.54
CA LYS A 89 -6.69 19.03 -5.48
C LYS A 89 -7.90 18.70 -6.38
N GLN A 90 -8.94 19.52 -6.34
CA GLN A 90 -10.17 19.28 -7.09
C GLN A 90 -9.93 19.39 -8.60
N GLU A 91 -9.22 20.43 -9.03
CA GLU A 91 -8.86 20.62 -10.44
C GLU A 91 -7.95 19.50 -10.94
N ARG A 92 -7.01 19.05 -10.11
CA ARG A 92 -6.14 17.91 -10.44
C ARG A 92 -6.93 16.63 -10.69
N TYR A 93 -7.87 16.29 -9.80
CA TYR A 93 -8.71 15.12 -9.98
C TYR A 93 -9.61 15.23 -11.21
N ALA A 94 -10.28 16.35 -11.41
CA ALA A 94 -11.09 16.59 -12.60
C ALA A 94 -10.26 16.45 -13.89
N SER A 95 -9.04 16.97 -13.90
CA SER A 95 -8.12 16.84 -15.05
C SER A 95 -7.66 15.40 -15.29
N LEU A 96 -7.44 14.61 -14.22
CA LEU A 96 -7.09 13.18 -14.33
C LEU A 96 -8.27 12.38 -14.89
N ASP A 97 -9.49 12.60 -14.39
CA ASP A 97 -10.70 11.92 -14.86
C ASP A 97 -10.94 12.20 -16.33
N LEU A 98 -10.87 13.46 -16.75
CA LEU A 98 -10.97 13.84 -18.18
C LEU A 98 -9.86 13.19 -19.01
N SER A 99 -8.65 13.06 -18.51
CA SER A 99 -7.56 12.43 -19.25
C SER A 99 -7.80 10.94 -19.48
N LEU A 100 -8.43 10.25 -18.53
CA LEU A 100 -8.76 8.82 -18.61
C LEU A 100 -9.94 8.56 -19.56
N ILE A 101 -10.95 9.44 -19.58
CA ILE A 101 -12.11 9.34 -20.51
C ILE A 101 -11.66 9.43 -21.97
N HIS A 102 -10.61 10.19 -22.27
CA HIS A 102 -10.12 10.41 -23.64
C HIS A 102 -9.01 9.42 -24.07
N ILE A 103 -8.73 8.42 -23.27
CA ILE A 103 -7.81 7.32 -23.61
C ILE A 103 -8.59 6.10 -24.08
#